data_7ab3e3663c270c58e26aacb4e7f6fb81
#
_entry.id   7ab3e3663c270c58e26aacb4e7f6fb81
#
_cell.length_a   1.000
_cell.length_b   1.000
_cell.length_c   1.000
_cell.angle_alpha   90.00
_cell.angle_beta   90.00
_cell.angle_gamma   90.00
#
_symmetry.space_group_name_H-M   'P 1'
#
loop_
_entity.id
_entity.type
_entity.pdbx_description
1 polymer ?
#
loop_
_entity_poly.entity_id
_entity_poly.type
_entity_poly.pdbx_seq_one_letter_code
_entity_poly.pdbx_strand_id
1 'polypeptide(L)'
;MNRSETFIFLLSKKTWTDYEWEKQTGITRATIGNNRKNGGQNVKAKTLEVMSKACGYTLIHSNARDGVNPNDETAIFELEEKKIKKIRIGLFGFGRIGRNIFRIGYNDPRFEFVAISDLGDVEAMHYLLMRDSIHGTMNDDISLNGKDLIYGQKSTRLLPGAAPGSIPW
;
A
#
# COMPACT_ATOMS: atom_id res chain seq x y z
N MET A 1 19.85 6.65 8.35
CA MET A 1 20.37 5.31 7.94
C MET A 1 21.53 5.50 6.98
N ASN A 2 22.58 4.69 7.09
CA ASN A 2 23.62 4.61 6.06
C ASN A 2 23.10 3.85 4.82
N ARG A 3 23.90 3.77 3.76
CA ARG A 3 23.47 3.12 2.50
C ARG A 3 23.10 1.64 2.66
N SER A 4 23.87 0.89 3.44
CA SER A 4 23.62 -0.54 3.69
C SER A 4 22.32 -0.74 4.46
N GLU A 5 22.10 0.02 5.52
CA GLU A 5 20.87 -0.01 6.31
C GLU A 5 19.66 0.35 5.47
N THR A 6 19.77 1.40 4.64
CA THR A 6 18.71 1.83 3.73
C THR A 6 18.36 0.74 2.72
N PHE A 7 19.38 0.10 2.12
CA PHE A 7 19.17 -0.99 1.17
C PHE A 7 18.46 -2.18 1.80
N ILE A 8 18.92 -2.63 2.99
CA ILE A 8 18.31 -3.75 3.72
C ILE A 8 16.86 -3.41 4.11
N PHE A 9 16.62 -2.19 4.59
CA PHE A 9 15.28 -1.73 4.92
C PHE A 9 14.35 -1.77 3.70
N LEU A 10 14.78 -1.27 2.54
CA LEU A 10 13.97 -1.28 1.32
C LEU A 10 13.68 -2.71 0.84
N LEU A 11 14.64 -3.62 0.94
CA LEU A 11 14.41 -5.03 0.63
C LEU A 11 13.35 -5.67 1.55
N SER A 12 13.31 -5.28 2.83
CA SER A 12 12.33 -5.80 3.79
C SER A 12 10.89 -5.32 3.55
N LYS A 13 10.71 -4.22 2.81
CA LYS A 13 9.39 -3.64 2.51
C LYS A 13 8.63 -4.37 1.42
N LYS A 14 9.31 -5.19 0.63
CA LYS A 14 8.72 -5.98 -0.45
C LYS A 14 9.29 -7.40 -0.41
N THR A 15 8.41 -8.38 -0.50
CA THR A 15 8.78 -9.80 -0.62
C THR A 15 9.20 -10.19 -2.04
N TRP A 16 9.63 -9.22 -2.81
CA TRP A 16 9.98 -9.39 -4.21
C TRP A 16 11.28 -10.19 -4.38
N THR A 17 11.25 -11.10 -5.34
CA THR A 17 12.44 -11.75 -5.88
C THR A 17 13.33 -10.74 -6.63
N ASP A 18 14.60 -11.08 -6.89
CA ASP A 18 15.48 -10.21 -7.67
C ASP A 18 14.95 -9.98 -9.10
N TYR A 19 14.15 -10.91 -9.64
CA TYR A 19 13.45 -10.76 -10.92
C TYR A 19 12.34 -9.71 -10.84
N GLU A 20 11.53 -9.74 -9.80
CA GLU A 20 10.47 -8.77 -9.59
C GLU A 20 11.02 -7.37 -9.34
N TRP A 21 12.11 -7.27 -8.57
CA TRP A 21 12.85 -6.02 -8.41
C TRP A 21 13.33 -5.44 -9.75
N GLU A 22 13.92 -6.26 -10.62
CA GLU A 22 14.34 -5.85 -11.97
C GLU A 22 13.15 -5.34 -12.78
N LYS A 23 12.04 -6.08 -12.78
CA LYS A 23 10.82 -5.74 -13.52
C LYS A 23 10.21 -4.40 -13.05
N GLN A 24 10.22 -4.13 -11.75
CA GLN A 24 9.60 -2.93 -11.18
C GLN A 24 10.51 -1.70 -11.17
N THR A 25 11.81 -1.90 -11.15
CA THR A 25 12.77 -0.81 -10.97
C THR A 25 13.70 -0.58 -12.17
N GLY A 26 13.82 -1.55 -13.05
CA GLY A 26 14.82 -1.55 -14.12
C GLY A 26 16.26 -1.80 -13.63
N ILE A 27 16.48 -2.07 -12.34
CA ILE A 27 17.79 -2.43 -11.79
C ILE A 27 18.03 -3.90 -12.09
N THR A 28 19.17 -4.23 -12.72
CA THR A 28 19.44 -5.61 -13.13
C THR A 28 19.52 -6.57 -11.94
N ARG A 29 19.06 -7.81 -12.14
CA ARG A 29 19.13 -8.89 -11.12
C ARG A 29 20.56 -9.07 -10.58
N ALA A 30 21.56 -8.97 -11.46
CA ALA A 30 22.95 -9.05 -11.06
C ALA A 30 23.33 -7.94 -10.06
N THR A 31 22.89 -6.71 -10.29
CA THR A 31 23.13 -5.58 -9.38
C THR A 31 22.44 -5.81 -8.03
N ILE A 32 21.19 -6.24 -8.02
CA ILE A 32 20.44 -6.50 -6.78
C ILE A 32 21.07 -7.66 -6.01
N GLY A 33 21.33 -8.77 -6.69
CA GLY A 33 21.92 -9.97 -6.09
C GLY A 33 23.33 -9.72 -5.52
N ASN A 34 24.18 -8.97 -6.21
CA ASN A 34 25.50 -8.59 -5.72
C ASN A 34 25.41 -7.69 -4.48
N ASN A 35 24.55 -6.68 -4.50
CA ASN A 35 24.35 -5.82 -3.33
C ASN A 35 23.75 -6.59 -2.15
N ARG A 36 22.85 -7.55 -2.39
CA ARG A 36 22.29 -8.42 -1.35
C ARG A 36 23.39 -9.29 -0.70
N LYS A 37 24.26 -9.91 -1.49
CA LYS A 37 25.39 -10.73 -0.99
C LYS A 37 26.37 -9.93 -0.14
N ASN A 38 26.60 -8.67 -0.50
CA ASN A 38 27.53 -7.77 0.19
C ASN A 38 26.84 -6.91 1.28
N GLY A 39 25.60 -7.25 1.69
CA GLY A 39 24.88 -6.49 2.71
C GLY A 39 24.63 -5.03 2.35
N GLY A 40 24.62 -4.68 1.05
CA GLY A 40 24.39 -3.32 0.57
C GLY A 40 25.58 -2.36 0.70
N GLN A 41 26.77 -2.82 1.08
CA GLN A 41 27.93 -1.95 1.32
C GLN A 41 28.32 -1.09 0.10
N ASN A 42 28.19 -1.63 -1.10
CA ASN A 42 28.57 -0.95 -2.35
C ASN A 42 27.38 -0.41 -3.15
N VAL A 43 26.19 -0.33 -2.55
CA VAL A 43 25.02 0.15 -3.26
C VAL A 43 25.16 1.65 -3.58
N LYS A 44 24.90 2.00 -4.85
CA LYS A 44 24.92 3.40 -5.29
C LYS A 44 23.67 4.16 -4.82
N ALA A 45 23.83 5.45 -4.52
CA ALA A 45 22.71 6.31 -4.13
C ALA A 45 21.55 6.30 -5.15
N LYS A 46 21.87 6.30 -6.45
CA LYS A 46 20.87 6.18 -7.52
C LYS A 46 20.05 4.88 -7.44
N THR A 47 20.70 3.77 -7.06
CA THR A 47 19.99 2.49 -6.85
C THR A 47 19.02 2.59 -5.68
N LEU A 48 19.42 3.20 -4.57
CA LEU A 48 18.55 3.44 -3.41
C LEU A 48 17.37 4.35 -3.76
N GLU A 49 17.62 5.40 -4.56
CA GLU A 49 16.56 6.32 -5.00
C GLU A 49 15.47 5.60 -5.83
N VAL A 50 15.88 4.74 -6.76
CA VAL A 50 14.93 3.97 -7.58
C VAL A 50 14.16 2.96 -6.73
N MET A 51 14.85 2.26 -5.82
CA MET A 51 14.23 1.30 -4.91
C MET A 51 13.26 1.98 -3.93
N SER A 52 13.64 3.15 -3.38
CA SER A 52 12.76 3.89 -2.47
C SER A 52 11.46 4.30 -3.15
N LYS A 53 11.53 4.81 -4.37
CA LYS A 53 10.35 5.16 -5.18
C LYS A 53 9.43 3.95 -5.41
N ALA A 54 10.00 2.78 -5.71
CA ALA A 54 9.25 1.54 -5.91
C ALA A 54 8.59 1.04 -4.61
N CYS A 55 9.14 1.38 -3.45
CA CYS A 55 8.57 1.09 -2.14
C CYS A 55 7.60 2.16 -1.63
N GLY A 56 7.43 3.26 -2.34
CA GLY A 56 6.56 4.37 -1.94
C GLY A 56 7.22 5.37 -0.98
N TYR A 57 8.55 5.46 -1.01
CA TYR A 57 9.33 6.41 -0.20
C TYR A 57 10.02 7.46 -1.08
N THR A 58 10.29 8.61 -0.47
CA THR A 58 11.24 9.61 -0.99
C THR A 58 12.54 9.45 -0.23
N LEU A 59 13.65 9.31 -0.95
CA LEU A 59 15.00 9.26 -0.37
C LEU A 59 15.53 10.68 -0.19
N ILE A 60 15.92 11.03 1.02
CA ILE A 60 16.53 12.31 1.36
C ILE A 60 17.97 12.06 1.81
N HIS A 61 18.90 12.79 1.23
CA HIS A 61 20.30 12.80 1.64
C HIS A 61 20.49 13.83 2.76
N SER A 62 20.47 13.40 4.03
CA SER A 62 20.36 14.27 5.19
C SER A 62 21.60 15.13 5.43
N ASN A 63 22.78 14.66 5.07
CA ASN A 63 24.04 15.40 5.21
C ASN A 63 24.61 15.94 3.89
N ALA A 64 23.77 16.12 2.87
CA ALA A 64 24.19 16.72 1.59
C ALA A 64 24.66 18.18 1.76
N ARG A 65 24.09 18.92 2.72
CA ARG A 65 24.47 20.31 3.02
C ARG A 65 25.89 20.43 3.59
N ASP A 66 26.41 19.37 4.19
CA ASP A 66 27.76 19.28 4.72
C ASP A 66 28.81 18.94 3.64
N GLY A 67 28.39 18.89 2.38
CA GLY A 67 29.26 18.58 1.24
C GLY A 67 29.56 17.08 1.07
N VAL A 68 28.89 16.23 1.83
CA VAL A 68 29.07 14.75 1.73
C VAL A 68 28.49 14.24 0.42
N ASN A 69 29.32 13.52 -0.34
CA ASN A 69 28.86 12.88 -1.57
C ASN A 69 27.87 11.74 -1.25
N PRO A 70 26.73 11.62 -1.93
CA PRO A 70 25.75 10.55 -1.68
C PRO A 70 26.31 9.13 -1.89
N ASN A 71 27.44 8.97 -2.57
CA ASN A 71 28.15 7.70 -2.72
C ASN A 71 29.28 7.49 -1.69
N ASP A 72 29.49 8.41 -0.78
CA ASP A 72 30.43 8.27 0.32
C ASP A 72 29.89 7.32 1.40
N GLU A 73 30.79 6.68 2.14
CA GLU A 73 30.41 5.79 3.25
C GLU A 73 29.77 6.54 4.42
N THR A 74 30.05 7.83 4.55
CA THR A 74 29.50 8.73 5.58
C THR A 74 28.14 9.33 5.20
N ALA A 75 27.63 9.04 3.99
CA ALA A 75 26.33 9.54 3.55
C ALA A 75 25.19 8.97 4.40
N ILE A 76 24.33 9.86 4.90
CA ILE A 76 23.17 9.54 5.72
C ILE A 76 21.91 9.79 4.92
N PHE A 77 20.99 8.84 4.95
CA PHE A 77 19.73 8.91 4.24
C PHE A 77 18.54 8.81 5.19
N GLU A 78 17.51 9.57 4.88
CA GLU A 78 16.18 9.46 5.47
C GLU A 78 15.19 9.02 4.41
N LEU A 79 14.24 8.20 4.83
CA LEU A 79 13.14 7.73 3.97
C LEU A 79 11.85 8.35 4.48
N GLU A 80 11.31 9.29 3.71
CA GLU A 80 9.98 9.83 3.96
C GLU A 80 8.95 9.01 3.17
N GLU A 81 7.94 8.51 3.88
CA GLU A 81 6.83 7.83 3.23
C GLU A 81 6.08 8.82 2.32
N LYS A 82 5.99 8.48 1.04
CA LYS A 82 5.27 9.32 0.09
C LYS A 82 3.79 9.33 0.47
N LYS A 83 3.30 10.45 0.97
CA LYS A 83 1.86 10.64 1.22
C LYS A 83 1.10 10.58 -0.10
N ILE A 84 0.59 9.42 -0.44
CA ILE A 84 -0.32 9.27 -1.58
C ILE A 84 -1.63 9.93 -1.17
N LYS A 85 -2.04 10.96 -1.91
CA LYS A 85 -3.38 11.53 -1.74
C LYS A 85 -4.39 10.45 -2.10
N LYS A 86 -5.04 9.89 -1.07
CA LYS A 86 -6.03 8.82 -1.27
C LYS A 86 -7.28 9.39 -1.95
N ILE A 87 -7.81 8.63 -2.89
CA ILE A 87 -9.13 8.89 -3.47
C ILE A 87 -10.15 8.33 -2.49
N ARG A 88 -10.94 9.20 -1.90
CA ARG A 88 -12.04 8.83 -0.99
C ARG A 88 -13.24 8.38 -1.81
N ILE A 89 -13.75 7.19 -1.50
CA ILE A 89 -14.83 6.53 -2.25
C ILE A 89 -16.02 6.30 -1.30
N GLY A 90 -17.18 6.82 -1.67
CA GLY A 90 -18.46 6.42 -1.13
C GLY A 90 -19.15 5.49 -2.12
N LEU A 91 -19.59 4.32 -1.69
CA LEU A 91 -20.37 3.41 -2.54
C LEU A 91 -21.85 3.58 -2.29
N PHE A 92 -22.59 3.91 -3.36
CA PHE A 92 -24.04 3.91 -3.36
C PHE A 92 -24.54 2.59 -3.96
N GLY A 93 -25.02 1.72 -3.07
CA GLY A 93 -25.38 0.34 -3.38
C GLY A 93 -24.25 -0.66 -3.13
N PHE A 94 -24.53 -1.69 -2.34
CA PHE A 94 -23.59 -2.78 -2.03
C PHE A 94 -24.09 -4.13 -2.57
N GLY A 95 -24.78 -4.06 -3.71
CA GLY A 95 -25.11 -5.21 -4.51
C GLY A 95 -23.89 -5.88 -5.11
N ARG A 96 -24.08 -6.73 -6.11
CA ARG A 96 -22.99 -7.49 -6.75
C ARG A 96 -21.84 -6.60 -7.24
N ILE A 97 -22.15 -5.49 -7.92
CA ILE A 97 -21.15 -4.57 -8.48
C ILE A 97 -20.40 -3.85 -7.36
N GLY A 98 -21.12 -3.26 -6.38
CA GLY A 98 -20.50 -2.54 -5.26
C GLY A 98 -19.55 -3.43 -4.45
N ARG A 99 -19.94 -4.68 -4.16
CA ARG A 99 -19.07 -5.65 -3.48
C ARG A 99 -17.81 -5.99 -4.29
N ASN A 100 -17.93 -6.13 -5.61
CA ASN A 100 -16.76 -6.40 -6.46
C ASN A 100 -15.81 -5.20 -6.52
N ILE A 101 -16.32 -3.99 -6.62
CA ILE A 101 -15.51 -2.77 -6.56
C ILE A 101 -14.75 -2.72 -5.22
N PHE A 102 -15.43 -2.99 -4.11
CA PHE A 102 -14.81 -3.03 -2.80
C PHE A 102 -13.75 -4.13 -2.72
N ARG A 103 -14.04 -5.37 -3.13
CA ARG A 103 -13.10 -6.50 -3.13
C ARG A 103 -11.81 -6.22 -3.92
N ILE A 104 -11.92 -5.51 -5.04
CA ILE A 104 -10.75 -5.17 -5.88
C ILE A 104 -9.94 -4.05 -5.25
N GLY A 105 -10.60 -3.07 -4.62
CA GLY A 105 -9.97 -1.82 -4.23
C GLY A 105 -9.61 -1.66 -2.74
N TYR A 106 -10.18 -2.44 -1.80
CA TYR A 106 -10.03 -2.18 -0.36
C TYR A 106 -8.58 -2.24 0.14
N ASN A 107 -7.72 -3.04 -0.50
CA ASN A 107 -6.28 -3.14 -0.18
C ASN A 107 -5.40 -2.20 -1.01
N ASP A 108 -5.94 -1.54 -2.02
CA ASP A 108 -5.16 -0.58 -2.81
C ASP A 108 -4.87 0.68 -1.97
N PRO A 109 -3.59 1.07 -1.80
CA PRO A 109 -3.22 2.23 -1.00
C PRO A 109 -3.71 3.56 -1.59
N ARG A 110 -4.10 3.59 -2.86
CA ARG A 110 -4.64 4.77 -3.53
C ARG A 110 -6.09 5.07 -3.15
N PHE A 111 -6.83 4.07 -2.60
CA PHE A 111 -8.25 4.17 -2.30
C PHE A 111 -8.52 4.11 -0.80
N GLU A 112 -9.53 4.87 -0.40
CA GLU A 112 -10.09 4.87 0.93
C GLU A 112 -11.62 4.78 0.81
N PHE A 113 -12.19 3.62 1.09
CA PHE A 113 -13.63 3.47 1.16
C PHE A 113 -14.12 4.05 2.47
N VAL A 114 -14.79 5.19 2.40
CA VAL A 114 -15.22 5.93 3.59
C VAL A 114 -16.61 5.53 4.06
N ALA A 115 -17.52 5.23 3.12
CA ALA A 115 -18.87 4.83 3.42
C ALA A 115 -19.46 3.96 2.32
N ILE A 116 -20.42 3.12 2.70
CA ILE A 116 -21.24 2.30 1.82
C ILE A 116 -22.69 2.50 2.28
N SER A 117 -23.58 2.90 1.37
CA SER A 117 -25.01 3.00 1.65
C SER A 117 -25.78 1.95 0.86
N ASP A 118 -26.60 1.16 1.54
CA ASP A 118 -27.46 0.14 0.93
C ASP A 118 -28.76 -0.05 1.73
N LEU A 119 -29.78 -0.64 1.12
CA LEU A 119 -31.05 -0.99 1.76
C LEU A 119 -30.98 -2.26 2.61
N GLY A 120 -29.95 -3.09 2.41
CA GLY A 120 -29.73 -4.32 3.15
C GLY A 120 -29.32 -4.07 4.59
N ASP A 121 -29.53 -5.08 5.44
CA ASP A 121 -28.96 -5.04 6.79
C ASP A 121 -27.44 -5.29 6.78
N VAL A 122 -26.78 -4.83 7.83
CA VAL A 122 -25.30 -4.81 7.88
C VAL A 122 -24.70 -6.21 7.94
N GLU A 123 -25.36 -7.15 8.60
CA GLU A 123 -24.92 -8.54 8.73
C GLU A 123 -25.02 -9.26 7.38
N ALA A 124 -26.11 -9.07 6.66
CA ALA A 124 -26.30 -9.62 5.31
C ALA A 124 -25.29 -9.02 4.33
N MET A 125 -25.04 -7.71 4.39
CA MET A 125 -24.02 -7.05 3.55
C MET A 125 -22.64 -7.62 3.81
N HIS A 126 -22.23 -7.80 5.07
CA HIS A 126 -20.97 -8.41 5.45
C HIS A 126 -20.89 -9.86 4.99
N TYR A 127 -21.91 -10.68 5.26
CA TYR A 127 -21.96 -12.08 4.83
C TYR A 127 -21.78 -12.21 3.32
N LEU A 128 -22.51 -11.40 2.54
CA LEU A 128 -22.42 -11.41 1.08
C LEU A 128 -21.12 -10.84 0.54
N LEU A 129 -20.46 -9.95 1.28
CA LEU A 129 -19.12 -9.50 0.96
C LEU A 129 -18.12 -10.65 1.10
N MET A 130 -18.20 -11.39 2.19
CA MET A 130 -17.27 -12.48 2.48
C MET A 130 -17.48 -13.69 1.58
N ARG A 131 -18.72 -13.92 1.12
CA ARG A 131 -19.10 -15.09 0.30
C ARG A 131 -19.78 -14.67 -0.99
N ASP A 132 -19.09 -14.84 -2.09
CA ASP A 132 -19.62 -14.56 -3.41
C ASP A 132 -19.68 -15.84 -4.24
N SER A 133 -20.79 -16.07 -4.94
CA SER A 133 -21.04 -17.29 -5.72
C SER A 133 -20.13 -17.42 -6.96
N ILE A 134 -19.57 -16.30 -7.44
CA ILE A 134 -18.71 -16.26 -8.63
C ILE A 134 -17.25 -16.14 -8.22
N HIS A 135 -16.95 -15.23 -7.28
CA HIS A 135 -15.58 -14.90 -6.85
C HIS A 135 -15.14 -15.66 -5.59
N GLY A 136 -15.99 -16.53 -5.07
CA GLY A 136 -15.66 -17.35 -3.89
C GLY A 136 -15.60 -16.58 -2.57
N THR A 137 -15.05 -17.23 -1.56
CA THR A 137 -14.89 -16.66 -0.21
C THR A 137 -13.67 -15.76 -0.18
N MET A 138 -13.79 -14.58 0.46
CA MET A 138 -12.63 -13.76 0.81
C MET A 138 -11.86 -14.44 1.95
N ASN A 139 -10.55 -14.54 1.79
CA ASN A 139 -9.65 -15.09 2.81
C ASN A 139 -9.09 -14.01 3.74
N ASP A 140 -9.40 -12.75 3.46
CA ASP A 140 -8.92 -11.63 4.27
C ASP A 140 -9.80 -11.43 5.50
N ASP A 141 -9.18 -10.98 6.58
CA ASP A 141 -9.85 -10.72 7.84
C ASP A 141 -10.61 -9.38 7.77
N ILE A 142 -11.85 -9.44 7.27
CA ILE A 142 -12.79 -8.32 7.31
C ILE A 142 -13.87 -8.63 8.32
N SER A 143 -13.88 -7.90 9.42
CA SER A 143 -14.86 -8.06 10.48
C SER A 143 -15.90 -6.95 10.48
N LEU A 144 -17.07 -7.23 11.08
CA LEU A 144 -18.11 -6.27 11.31
C LEU A 144 -18.08 -5.83 12.78
N ASN A 145 -17.98 -4.53 13.02
CA ASN A 145 -18.09 -3.93 14.35
C ASN A 145 -19.19 -2.87 14.36
N GLY A 146 -20.36 -3.26 14.84
CA GLY A 146 -21.56 -2.43 14.74
C GLY A 146 -21.90 -2.15 13.27
N LYS A 147 -21.74 -0.92 12.83
CA LYS A 147 -21.98 -0.49 11.44
C LYS A 147 -20.71 -0.23 10.66
N ASP A 148 -19.57 -0.69 11.14
CA ASP A 148 -18.28 -0.49 10.48
C ASP A 148 -17.69 -1.82 10.03
N LEU A 149 -17.30 -1.89 8.75
CA LEU A 149 -16.43 -2.95 8.23
C LEU A 149 -14.99 -2.61 8.63
N ILE A 150 -14.35 -3.48 9.37
CA ILE A 150 -12.97 -3.31 9.86
C ILE A 150 -12.05 -4.25 9.08
N TYR A 151 -10.97 -3.73 8.52
CA TYR A 151 -9.97 -4.48 7.77
C TYR A 151 -8.56 -3.86 7.95
N GLY A 152 -7.72 -4.58 8.67
CA GLY A 152 -6.43 -4.05 9.13
C GLY A 152 -6.61 -2.81 10.00
N GLN A 153 -5.99 -1.70 9.62
CA GLN A 153 -6.14 -0.40 10.31
C GLN A 153 -7.18 0.52 9.66
N LYS A 154 -7.97 0.00 8.72
CA LYS A 154 -8.98 0.77 7.98
C LYS A 154 -10.37 0.39 8.46
N SER A 155 -11.30 1.33 8.29
CA SER A 155 -12.73 1.09 8.50
C SER A 155 -13.55 1.73 7.40
N THR A 156 -14.72 1.14 7.10
CA THR A 156 -15.71 1.68 6.17
C THR A 156 -17.07 1.65 6.84
N ARG A 157 -17.73 2.81 6.97
CA ARG A 157 -19.05 2.93 7.58
C ARG A 157 -20.14 2.38 6.65
N LEU A 158 -21.00 1.50 7.19
CA LEU A 158 -22.22 1.07 6.54
C LEU A 158 -23.37 2.01 6.93
N LEU A 159 -23.99 2.63 5.95
CA LEU A 159 -25.09 3.60 6.10
C LEU A 159 -26.38 3.01 5.58
N PRO A 160 -27.54 3.35 6.21
CA PRO A 160 -28.83 2.93 5.69
C PRO A 160 -29.07 3.50 4.30
N GLY A 161 -29.83 2.77 3.50
CA GLY A 161 -30.25 3.24 2.17
C GLY A 161 -31.15 4.48 2.28
N ALA A 162 -30.78 5.50 1.50
CA ALA A 162 -31.51 6.74 1.38
C ALA A 162 -31.33 7.34 0.00
N ALA A 163 -32.02 8.42 -0.34
CA ALA A 163 -31.75 9.17 -1.56
C ALA A 163 -30.30 9.70 -1.53
N PRO A 164 -29.56 9.71 -2.65
CA PRO A 164 -28.14 10.07 -2.68
C PRO A 164 -27.80 11.41 -2.00
N GLY A 165 -28.67 12.40 -2.12
CA GLY A 165 -28.49 13.72 -1.49
C GLY A 165 -28.77 13.75 0.02
N SER A 166 -29.34 12.68 0.59
CA SER A 166 -29.67 12.59 2.01
C SER A 166 -28.67 11.72 2.79
N ILE A 167 -27.70 11.11 2.12
CA ILE A 167 -26.71 10.25 2.75
C ILE A 167 -25.60 11.12 3.35
N PRO A 168 -25.25 10.92 4.62
CA PRO A 168 -24.18 11.67 5.29
C PRO A 168 -22.79 11.10 4.92
N TRP A 169 -22.39 11.37 3.71
CA TRP A 169 -21.10 10.92 3.15
C TRP A 169 -19.87 11.37 3.93
#